data_9fde34a4c840505cdcb916e469d7a1d9
#
_entry.id   9fde34a4c840505cdcb916e469d7a1d9
#
_cell.length_a   1.000
_cell.length_b   1.000
_cell.length_c   1.000
_cell.angle_alpha   90.00
_cell.angle_beta   90.00
_cell.angle_gamma   90.00
#
_symmetry.space_group_name_H-M   'P 1'
#
loop_
_entity.id
_entity.type
_entity.pdbx_description
1 polymer ?
#
loop_
_entity_poly.entity_id
_entity_poly.type
_entity_poly.pdbx_seq_one_letter_code
_entity_poly.pdbx_strand_id
1 'polypeptide(L)'
;MIQELVSLSGNLRENKKVQYIHDALDNVPISITCEIDRRGNFKQFIVSGDKKDSIAEALTSKKGKARLLVDKPEELLDYGDKAKAKHKLFREKLKDYSHLSRLSPVVAFYSTNKTKGVQAARKAFPKQIEEKLRFGNIAFKLTNDKKWIHDEPDIRKAIIENYKNTLKGLKISRFPKCSICGSSDYPVTDEFPHGMIRRVPDGQPSGCALVAYNEKVFESYDLEGNENASICTHCARAYVDALNWLLSNGGLRKNKNGKEYFDHSNRKKISNDTAVVFWLRDAIKSKELDWLDEPPDEGKIREMIKSIKTGQAVLVEKAKKEKIDKFYAVTLSGAAGRIAVRDWIETSLPNLQTNLAKWFESISIGEYRKDDKKVVTQFPRFYALVSSVKSKSGKDTQHGRIGAVLWKCAVLGTAPPLWLLSAVLNRLRVEQGNTTSERIALLKLYLDRKTNNKGGTTYMATLYESNKNIAYTCGRLFAVLESIQYHASGGNLNAGIRERFFSSASTTPSTAFGRLMKLSQHHLSKIRGGKPGLAVNLDKQMQELMCNVEGSRFPATFSLEDQASFAIGYYHQRQHDFAKKQNLEGGTNNE
;
A
#
# COMPACT_ATOMS: atom_id res chain seq x y z
N MET A 1 -12.88 9.01 -10.75
CA MET A 1 -12.54 7.77 -9.99
C MET A 1 -13.59 6.68 -10.17
N ILE A 2 -14.86 6.84 -9.71
CA ILE A 2 -15.86 5.76 -9.82
C ILE A 2 -16.09 5.36 -11.28
N GLN A 3 -16.19 6.30 -12.19
CA GLN A 3 -16.33 6.06 -13.63
C GLN A 3 -15.16 5.20 -14.17
N GLU A 4 -13.93 5.48 -13.76
CA GLU A 4 -12.74 4.70 -14.18
C GLU A 4 -12.72 3.29 -13.60
N LEU A 5 -13.24 3.11 -12.39
CA LEU A 5 -13.44 1.79 -11.79
C LEU A 5 -14.53 0.98 -12.50
N VAL A 6 -15.60 1.62 -12.91
CA VAL A 6 -16.66 0.98 -13.73
C VAL A 6 -16.09 0.54 -15.08
N SER A 7 -15.31 1.40 -15.74
CA SER A 7 -14.59 1.06 -16.98
C SER A 7 -13.63 -0.12 -16.78
N LEU A 8 -12.84 -0.11 -15.69
CA LEU A 8 -11.97 -1.22 -15.34
C LEU A 8 -12.74 -2.53 -15.16
N SER A 9 -13.89 -2.49 -14.49
CA SER A 9 -14.73 -3.68 -14.31
C SER A 9 -15.17 -4.29 -15.64
N GLY A 10 -15.53 -3.45 -16.63
CA GLY A 10 -15.83 -3.87 -17.99
C GLY A 10 -14.64 -4.61 -18.63
N ASN A 11 -13.48 -3.99 -18.63
CA ASN A 11 -12.24 -4.57 -19.17
C ASN A 11 -11.84 -5.89 -18.49
N LEU A 12 -12.00 -5.99 -17.16
CA LEU A 12 -11.70 -7.21 -16.41
C LEU A 12 -12.62 -8.37 -16.81
N ARG A 13 -13.89 -8.08 -17.08
CA ARG A 13 -14.89 -9.07 -17.54
C ARG A 13 -14.60 -9.53 -18.97
N GLU A 14 -14.34 -8.61 -19.89
CA GLU A 14 -13.99 -8.90 -21.28
C GLU A 14 -12.73 -9.78 -21.38
N ASN A 15 -11.71 -9.48 -20.58
CA ASN A 15 -10.46 -10.24 -20.52
C ASN A 15 -10.54 -11.50 -19.64
N LYS A 16 -11.72 -11.93 -19.20
CA LYS A 16 -11.96 -13.11 -18.35
C LYS A 16 -11.12 -13.16 -17.07
N LYS A 17 -10.63 -12.02 -16.59
CA LYS A 17 -9.87 -11.92 -15.33
C LYS A 17 -10.78 -11.95 -14.10
N VAL A 18 -12.03 -11.54 -14.27
CA VAL A 18 -13.08 -11.63 -13.27
C VAL A 18 -14.27 -12.32 -13.88
N GLN A 19 -14.78 -13.35 -13.21
CA GLN A 19 -16.00 -14.00 -13.64
C GLN A 19 -17.17 -13.01 -13.51
N TYR A 20 -17.95 -12.85 -14.59
CA TYR A 20 -19.19 -12.08 -14.51
C TYR A 20 -20.18 -12.79 -13.58
N ILE A 21 -20.52 -12.15 -12.51
CA ILE A 21 -21.59 -12.57 -11.60
C ILE A 21 -22.72 -11.55 -11.78
N HIS A 22 -23.92 -12.03 -12.13
CA HIS A 22 -25.09 -11.18 -12.26
C HIS A 22 -25.40 -10.46 -10.93
N ASP A 23 -25.92 -9.24 -10.97
CA ASP A 23 -26.19 -8.40 -9.78
C ASP A 23 -27.09 -9.07 -8.73
N ALA A 24 -27.94 -10.02 -9.17
CA ALA A 24 -28.75 -10.88 -8.30
C ALA A 24 -27.94 -11.90 -7.48
N LEU A 25 -26.67 -12.10 -7.79
CA LEU A 25 -25.81 -13.16 -7.22
C LEU A 25 -24.56 -12.54 -6.61
N ASP A 26 -23.96 -13.25 -5.65
CA ASP A 26 -22.69 -12.86 -5.00
C ASP A 26 -21.85 -14.10 -4.66
N ASN A 27 -20.55 -13.91 -4.49
CA ASN A 27 -19.68 -14.92 -3.90
C ASN A 27 -19.93 -14.99 -2.39
N VAL A 28 -20.44 -16.13 -1.95
CA VAL A 28 -20.75 -16.37 -0.53
C VAL A 28 -19.85 -17.49 -0.01
N PRO A 29 -19.05 -17.24 1.05
CA PRO A 29 -18.22 -18.28 1.64
C PRO A 29 -19.10 -19.31 2.37
N ILE A 30 -18.98 -20.58 2.00
CA ILE A 30 -19.70 -21.70 2.61
C ILE A 30 -18.73 -22.43 3.53
N SER A 31 -19.12 -22.59 4.79
CA SER A 31 -18.34 -23.30 5.80
C SER A 31 -18.93 -24.67 6.12
N ILE A 32 -20.23 -24.84 5.94
CA ILE A 32 -20.98 -26.01 6.35
C ILE A 32 -21.89 -26.46 5.20
N THR A 33 -21.88 -27.74 4.91
CA THR A 33 -22.82 -28.36 3.96
C THR A 33 -23.84 -29.18 4.75
N CYS A 34 -25.13 -28.91 4.57
CA CYS A 34 -26.22 -29.72 5.09
C CYS A 34 -26.60 -30.77 4.04
N GLU A 35 -26.28 -32.02 4.28
CA GLU A 35 -26.61 -33.11 3.39
C GLU A 35 -27.98 -33.67 3.68
N ILE A 36 -28.82 -33.73 2.63
CA ILE A 36 -30.21 -34.26 2.69
C ILE A 36 -30.43 -35.29 1.59
N ASP A 37 -31.36 -36.20 1.78
CA ASP A 37 -31.80 -37.10 0.71
C ASP A 37 -32.92 -36.48 -0.15
N ARG A 38 -33.26 -37.14 -1.27
CA ARG A 38 -34.30 -36.66 -2.20
C ARG A 38 -35.70 -36.56 -1.51
N ARG A 39 -35.92 -37.22 -0.38
CA ARG A 39 -37.15 -37.14 0.39
C ARG A 39 -37.12 -36.02 1.44
N GLY A 40 -36.03 -35.22 1.50
CA GLY A 40 -35.83 -34.16 2.47
C GLY A 40 -35.45 -34.63 3.88
N ASN A 41 -34.98 -35.86 4.06
CA ASN A 41 -34.46 -36.28 5.34
C ASN A 41 -33.04 -35.81 5.53
N PHE A 42 -32.74 -35.26 6.70
CA PHE A 42 -31.38 -34.88 7.10
C PHE A 42 -30.47 -36.12 7.21
N LYS A 43 -29.25 -36.03 6.74
CA LYS A 43 -28.22 -37.07 6.85
C LYS A 43 -27.11 -36.65 7.79
N GLN A 44 -26.39 -35.60 7.44
CA GLN A 44 -25.26 -35.12 8.23
C GLN A 44 -24.90 -33.66 7.86
N PHE A 45 -24.06 -33.06 8.69
CA PHE A 45 -23.33 -31.87 8.33
C PHE A 45 -21.91 -32.21 7.93
N ILE A 46 -21.41 -31.60 6.85
CA ILE A 46 -20.03 -31.71 6.39
C ILE A 46 -19.38 -30.34 6.54
N VAL A 47 -18.31 -30.27 7.36
CA VAL A 47 -17.53 -29.05 7.54
C VAL A 47 -16.42 -29.02 6.49
N SER A 48 -16.34 -27.93 5.73
CA SER A 48 -15.21 -27.69 4.83
C SER A 48 -14.06 -27.11 5.66
N GLY A 49 -12.87 -27.73 5.63
CA GLY A 49 -11.67 -27.24 6.34
C GLY A 49 -11.32 -25.81 5.89
N ASP A 50 -11.40 -25.55 4.59
CA ASP A 50 -11.30 -24.21 4.01
C ASP A 50 -12.68 -23.73 3.58
N LYS A 51 -12.93 -22.41 3.79
CA LYS A 51 -14.16 -21.77 3.28
C LYS A 51 -14.15 -21.84 1.76
N LYS A 52 -15.15 -22.50 1.18
CA LYS A 52 -15.33 -22.55 -0.27
C LYS A 52 -16.28 -21.46 -0.69
N ASP A 53 -15.81 -20.54 -1.53
CA ASP A 53 -16.67 -19.52 -2.14
C ASP A 53 -17.58 -20.17 -3.19
N SER A 54 -18.87 -19.88 -3.14
CA SER A 54 -19.84 -20.27 -4.14
C SER A 54 -20.74 -19.12 -4.54
N ILE A 55 -21.25 -19.15 -5.77
CA ILE A 55 -22.13 -18.14 -6.31
C ILE A 55 -23.55 -18.42 -5.83
N ALA A 56 -24.03 -17.62 -4.89
CA ALA A 56 -25.37 -17.70 -4.32
C ALA A 56 -26.09 -16.37 -4.47
N GLU A 57 -27.37 -16.29 -4.04
CA GLU A 57 -28.15 -15.08 -4.09
C GLU A 57 -27.49 -13.93 -3.32
N ALA A 58 -27.44 -12.74 -3.91
CA ALA A 58 -26.99 -11.52 -3.29
C ALA A 58 -28.02 -10.98 -2.29
N LEU A 59 -27.57 -10.45 -1.14
CA LEU A 59 -28.43 -9.68 -0.25
C LEU A 59 -28.55 -8.26 -0.78
N THR A 60 -29.72 -7.90 -1.28
CA THR A 60 -30.01 -6.58 -1.87
C THR A 60 -30.40 -5.51 -0.84
N SER A 61 -30.62 -5.90 0.42
CA SER A 61 -30.94 -4.98 1.53
C SER A 61 -30.35 -5.47 2.85
N LYS A 62 -29.94 -4.56 3.71
CA LYS A 62 -29.38 -4.89 5.04
C LYS A 62 -30.44 -5.30 6.06
N LYS A 63 -31.71 -4.99 5.84
CA LYS A 63 -32.79 -5.25 6.79
C LYS A 63 -33.65 -6.43 6.34
N GLY A 64 -33.54 -7.54 7.07
CA GLY A 64 -34.59 -8.55 7.11
C GLY A 64 -34.76 -9.48 5.91
N LYS A 65 -33.81 -9.58 4.99
CA LYS A 65 -33.90 -10.52 3.84
C LYS A 65 -32.97 -11.70 4.05
N ALA A 66 -33.49 -12.92 3.89
CA ALA A 66 -32.72 -14.16 3.86
C ALA A 66 -32.30 -14.50 2.41
N ARG A 67 -31.15 -15.17 2.23
CA ARG A 67 -30.75 -15.75 0.94
C ARG A 67 -31.51 -17.06 0.69
N LEU A 68 -31.74 -17.35 -0.58
CA LEU A 68 -32.26 -18.66 -0.96
C LEU A 68 -31.16 -19.72 -0.86
N LEU A 69 -31.37 -20.79 -0.08
CA LEU A 69 -30.54 -21.99 0.06
C LEU A 69 -29.14 -21.81 0.70
N VAL A 70 -28.63 -20.61 0.83
CA VAL A 70 -27.31 -20.36 1.42
C VAL A 70 -27.41 -19.21 2.41
N ASP A 71 -27.41 -19.52 3.71
CA ASP A 71 -27.39 -18.50 4.75
C ASP A 71 -26.87 -19.08 6.07
N LYS A 72 -26.98 -18.30 7.15
CA LYS A 72 -26.53 -18.69 8.48
C LYS A 72 -27.48 -19.69 9.14
N PRO A 73 -27.04 -20.36 10.20
CA PRO A 73 -27.88 -21.29 10.98
C PRO A 73 -29.18 -20.67 11.53
N GLU A 74 -29.16 -19.37 11.79
CA GLU A 74 -30.35 -18.64 12.26
C GLU A 74 -31.47 -18.68 11.21
N GLU A 75 -31.13 -18.43 9.94
CA GLU A 75 -32.06 -18.44 8.83
C GLU A 75 -32.47 -19.86 8.43
N LEU A 76 -31.50 -20.77 8.30
CA LEU A 76 -31.75 -22.09 7.72
C LEU A 76 -32.25 -23.12 8.76
N LEU A 77 -31.79 -23.06 10.01
CA LEU A 77 -32.08 -24.07 11.01
C LEU A 77 -32.95 -23.59 12.20
N ASP A 78 -33.34 -22.30 12.20
CA ASP A 78 -33.96 -21.67 13.37
C ASP A 78 -33.11 -21.90 14.66
N TYR A 79 -31.76 -21.69 14.52
CA TYR A 79 -30.80 -21.93 15.58
C TYR A 79 -30.15 -20.63 16.03
N GLY A 80 -30.33 -20.23 17.30
CA GLY A 80 -29.80 -19.02 17.92
C GLY A 80 -30.90 -18.10 18.47
N ASP A 81 -30.53 -17.07 19.24
CA ASP A 81 -31.44 -16.22 20.00
C ASP A 81 -32.42 -15.38 19.15
N LYS A 82 -32.00 -14.99 17.96
CA LYS A 82 -32.76 -14.16 16.98
C LYS A 82 -33.32 -14.97 15.81
N ALA A 83 -33.29 -16.30 15.92
CA ALA A 83 -33.53 -17.18 14.78
C ALA A 83 -34.97 -17.15 14.28
N LYS A 84 -35.98 -17.07 15.15
CA LYS A 84 -37.41 -17.18 14.76
C LYS A 84 -37.83 -16.21 13.65
N ALA A 85 -37.49 -14.93 13.81
CA ALA A 85 -37.86 -13.90 12.83
C ALA A 85 -37.11 -14.11 11.49
N LYS A 86 -35.84 -14.44 11.55
CA LYS A 86 -34.98 -14.68 10.38
C LYS A 86 -35.38 -15.96 9.64
N HIS A 87 -35.63 -17.03 10.37
CA HIS A 87 -36.12 -18.29 9.80
C HIS A 87 -37.48 -18.14 9.13
N LYS A 88 -38.38 -17.31 9.69
CA LYS A 88 -39.65 -16.99 9.07
C LYS A 88 -39.47 -16.34 7.69
N LEU A 89 -38.60 -15.34 7.59
CA LEU A 89 -38.26 -14.67 6.30
C LEU A 89 -37.71 -15.67 5.29
N PHE A 90 -36.79 -16.54 5.70
CA PHE A 90 -36.28 -17.61 4.83
C PHE A 90 -37.39 -18.54 4.34
N ARG A 91 -38.28 -18.95 5.23
CA ARG A 91 -39.39 -19.84 4.89
C ARG A 91 -40.39 -19.20 3.93
N GLU A 92 -40.71 -17.92 4.10
CA GLU A 92 -41.55 -17.14 3.18
C GLU A 92 -40.89 -17.10 1.80
N LYS A 93 -39.60 -16.78 1.75
CA LYS A 93 -38.84 -16.77 0.50
C LYS A 93 -38.80 -18.15 -0.19
N LEU A 94 -38.57 -19.22 0.55
CA LEU A 94 -38.56 -20.58 0.00
C LEU A 94 -39.91 -20.94 -0.66
N LYS A 95 -41.05 -20.42 -0.15
CA LYS A 95 -42.37 -20.63 -0.75
C LYS A 95 -42.47 -20.03 -2.13
N ASP A 96 -41.89 -18.86 -2.37
CA ASP A 96 -41.92 -18.17 -3.67
C ASP A 96 -41.27 -19.00 -4.76
N TYR A 97 -40.30 -19.84 -4.40
CA TYR A 97 -39.57 -20.72 -5.31
C TYR A 97 -39.99 -22.19 -5.24
N SER A 98 -41.05 -22.53 -4.48
CA SER A 98 -41.49 -23.91 -4.27
C SER A 98 -41.97 -24.64 -5.53
N HIS A 99 -42.28 -23.87 -6.59
CA HIS A 99 -42.65 -24.39 -7.91
C HIS A 99 -41.47 -25.03 -8.67
N LEU A 100 -40.23 -24.79 -8.25
CA LEU A 100 -39.06 -25.37 -8.87
C LEU A 100 -38.86 -26.83 -8.41
N SER A 101 -38.92 -27.78 -9.35
CA SER A 101 -38.82 -29.21 -9.04
C SER A 101 -37.52 -29.59 -8.31
N ARG A 102 -36.42 -28.89 -8.60
CA ARG A 102 -35.11 -29.07 -7.96
C ARG A 102 -35.12 -28.69 -6.47
N LEU A 103 -36.06 -27.85 -6.02
CA LEU A 103 -36.21 -27.47 -4.62
C LEU A 103 -37.12 -28.41 -3.82
N SER A 104 -37.79 -29.35 -4.45
CA SER A 104 -38.70 -30.26 -3.76
C SER A 104 -38.06 -31.00 -2.57
N PRO A 105 -36.79 -31.46 -2.57
CA PRO A 105 -36.13 -32.02 -1.39
C PRO A 105 -35.97 -31.02 -0.25
N VAL A 106 -35.65 -29.77 -0.56
CA VAL A 106 -35.51 -28.72 0.46
C VAL A 106 -36.87 -28.32 1.03
N VAL A 107 -37.89 -28.18 0.18
CA VAL A 107 -39.28 -27.92 0.64
C VAL A 107 -39.73 -29.05 1.55
N ALA A 108 -39.46 -30.30 1.17
CA ALA A 108 -39.78 -31.48 1.99
C ALA A 108 -38.97 -31.51 3.33
N PHE A 109 -37.73 -31.05 3.35
CA PHE A 109 -36.92 -30.92 4.59
C PHE A 109 -37.58 -30.01 5.63
N TYR A 110 -38.28 -28.98 5.18
CA TYR A 110 -38.98 -28.04 6.06
C TYR A 110 -40.46 -28.37 6.32
N SER A 111 -41.01 -29.46 5.81
CA SER A 111 -42.40 -29.80 6.05
C SER A 111 -42.67 -30.14 7.51
N THR A 112 -43.82 -29.68 8.04
CA THR A 112 -44.16 -29.69 9.46
C THR A 112 -44.23 -31.07 10.10
N ASN A 113 -44.48 -32.10 9.32
CA ASN A 113 -44.67 -33.48 9.84
C ASN A 113 -43.39 -34.34 9.83
N LYS A 114 -42.22 -33.72 9.58
CA LYS A 114 -41.00 -34.52 9.46
C LYS A 114 -39.99 -34.28 10.58
N THR A 115 -40.05 -35.13 11.57
CA THR A 115 -39.02 -35.25 12.63
C THR A 115 -37.63 -35.56 12.04
N LYS A 116 -37.54 -36.10 10.79
CA LYS A 116 -36.33 -36.47 10.06
C LYS A 116 -35.73 -35.33 9.19
N GLY A 117 -36.41 -34.20 9.06
CA GLY A 117 -35.94 -33.02 8.29
C GLY A 117 -35.22 -31.99 9.17
N VAL A 118 -35.72 -30.72 9.12
CA VAL A 118 -35.12 -29.59 9.84
C VAL A 118 -34.98 -29.83 11.35
N GLN A 119 -35.94 -30.57 11.99
CA GLN A 119 -35.85 -30.86 13.42
C GLN A 119 -34.67 -31.79 13.75
N ALA A 120 -34.41 -32.80 12.90
CA ALA A 120 -33.24 -33.66 13.07
C ALA A 120 -31.92 -32.87 12.87
N ALA A 121 -31.85 -32.05 11.83
CA ALA A 121 -30.71 -31.18 11.56
C ALA A 121 -30.46 -30.23 12.75
N ARG A 122 -31.48 -29.57 13.26
CA ARG A 122 -31.37 -28.65 14.41
C ARG A 122 -30.81 -29.32 15.66
N LYS A 123 -31.25 -30.55 15.95
CA LYS A 123 -30.75 -31.35 17.10
C LYS A 123 -29.31 -31.82 16.89
N ALA A 124 -28.93 -32.13 15.67
CA ALA A 124 -27.60 -32.59 15.32
C ALA A 124 -26.56 -31.45 15.23
N PHE A 125 -26.98 -30.24 14.89
CA PHE A 125 -26.12 -29.10 14.63
C PHE A 125 -25.13 -28.80 15.77
N PRO A 126 -25.55 -28.59 17.03
CA PRO A 126 -24.62 -28.35 18.13
C PRO A 126 -23.74 -29.55 18.49
N LYS A 127 -24.08 -30.75 18.05
CA LYS A 127 -23.32 -31.98 18.31
C LYS A 127 -22.25 -32.25 17.23
N GLN A 128 -22.52 -31.87 16.01
CA GLN A 128 -21.64 -32.14 14.84
C GLN A 128 -20.77 -30.96 14.49
N ILE A 129 -21.13 -29.71 14.89
CA ILE A 129 -20.44 -28.50 14.53
C ILE A 129 -19.82 -27.85 15.76
N GLU A 130 -18.49 -27.63 15.71
CA GLU A 130 -17.75 -26.90 16.74
C GLU A 130 -18.28 -25.48 16.90
N GLU A 131 -18.32 -24.98 18.11
CA GLU A 131 -18.90 -23.68 18.48
C GLU A 131 -18.35 -22.53 17.63
N LYS A 132 -17.03 -22.50 17.40
CA LYS A 132 -16.36 -21.46 16.57
C LYS A 132 -16.81 -21.45 15.11
N LEU A 133 -17.36 -22.55 14.59
CA LEU A 133 -17.80 -22.69 13.19
C LEU A 133 -19.31 -22.46 13.03
N ARG A 134 -20.09 -22.39 14.12
CA ARG A 134 -21.56 -22.24 14.10
C ARG A 134 -22.06 -20.92 13.54
N PHE A 135 -21.17 -19.97 13.27
CA PHE A 135 -21.49 -18.67 12.65
C PHE A 135 -21.27 -18.65 11.12
N GLY A 136 -20.86 -19.77 10.55
CA GLY A 136 -20.63 -19.91 9.11
C GLY A 136 -21.91 -20.08 8.30
N ASN A 137 -21.82 -19.82 6.99
CA ASN A 137 -22.95 -20.10 6.10
C ASN A 137 -23.08 -21.58 5.82
N ILE A 138 -24.32 -22.03 5.78
CA ILE A 138 -24.74 -23.40 5.44
C ILE A 138 -25.28 -23.41 4.02
N ALA A 139 -24.95 -24.43 3.24
CA ALA A 139 -25.54 -24.72 1.93
C ALA A 139 -26.11 -26.14 1.90
N PHE A 140 -27.16 -26.36 1.09
CA PHE A 140 -27.77 -27.67 0.92
C PHE A 140 -27.13 -28.47 -0.19
N LYS A 141 -26.98 -29.79 0.04
CA LYS A 141 -26.49 -30.75 -0.93
C LYS A 141 -27.29 -32.05 -0.85
N LEU A 142 -27.59 -32.67 -1.98
CA LEU A 142 -28.19 -34.01 -1.99
C LEU A 142 -27.12 -35.07 -1.75
N THR A 143 -27.51 -36.15 -1.06
CA THR A 143 -26.67 -37.34 -0.90
C THR A 143 -26.24 -37.86 -2.27
N ASN A 144 -24.95 -38.13 -2.44
CA ASN A 144 -24.31 -38.57 -3.67
C ASN A 144 -24.17 -37.53 -4.80
N ASP A 145 -24.67 -36.33 -4.65
CA ASP A 145 -24.40 -35.27 -5.62
C ASP A 145 -23.04 -34.62 -5.35
N LYS A 146 -22.37 -34.15 -6.42
CA LYS A 146 -21.10 -33.44 -6.30
C LYS A 146 -21.27 -31.93 -6.05
N LYS A 147 -22.42 -31.37 -6.46
CA LYS A 147 -22.73 -29.94 -6.42
C LYS A 147 -23.73 -29.60 -5.32
N TRP A 148 -23.71 -28.36 -4.87
CA TRP A 148 -24.77 -27.84 -4.01
C TRP A 148 -26.05 -27.58 -4.81
N ILE A 149 -27.21 -27.63 -4.15
CA ILE A 149 -28.51 -27.42 -4.81
C ILE A 149 -28.62 -26.01 -5.42
N HIS A 150 -28.06 -25.00 -4.80
CA HIS A 150 -28.07 -23.63 -5.35
C HIS A 150 -27.17 -23.44 -6.59
N ASP A 151 -26.31 -24.38 -6.92
CA ASP A 151 -25.50 -24.36 -8.14
C ASP A 151 -26.27 -24.76 -9.40
N GLU A 152 -27.50 -25.28 -9.23
CA GLU A 152 -28.33 -25.68 -10.35
C GLU A 152 -28.72 -24.48 -11.23
N PRO A 153 -28.58 -24.59 -12.57
CA PRO A 153 -28.84 -23.48 -13.49
C PRO A 153 -30.25 -22.90 -13.39
N ASP A 154 -31.26 -23.76 -13.18
CA ASP A 154 -32.66 -23.35 -13.09
C ASP A 154 -32.90 -22.47 -11.85
N ILE A 155 -32.25 -22.78 -10.74
CA ILE A 155 -32.34 -22.01 -9.50
C ILE A 155 -31.69 -20.64 -9.68
N ARG A 156 -30.48 -20.60 -10.30
CA ARG A 156 -29.82 -19.33 -10.60
C ARG A 156 -30.64 -18.45 -11.55
N LYS A 157 -31.23 -19.06 -12.58
CA LYS A 157 -32.12 -18.35 -13.52
C LYS A 157 -33.33 -17.76 -12.81
N ALA A 158 -33.98 -18.54 -11.93
CA ALA A 158 -35.14 -18.07 -11.16
C ALA A 158 -34.76 -16.94 -10.19
N ILE A 159 -33.60 -17.00 -9.52
CA ILE A 159 -33.10 -15.91 -8.67
C ILE A 159 -32.91 -14.63 -9.50
N ILE A 160 -32.29 -14.71 -10.68
CA ILE A 160 -32.08 -13.58 -11.58
C ILE A 160 -33.41 -12.98 -12.04
N GLU A 161 -34.37 -13.81 -12.39
CA GLU A 161 -35.69 -13.38 -12.84
C GLU A 161 -36.49 -12.69 -11.73
N ASN A 162 -36.48 -13.28 -10.53
CA ASN A 162 -37.09 -12.65 -9.37
C ASN A 162 -36.44 -11.32 -9.00
N TYR A 163 -35.11 -11.22 -9.09
CA TYR A 163 -34.38 -9.96 -8.90
C TYR A 163 -34.85 -8.88 -9.90
N LYS A 164 -34.95 -9.23 -11.19
CA LYS A 164 -35.47 -8.29 -12.22
C LYS A 164 -36.88 -7.83 -11.91
N ASN A 165 -37.76 -8.73 -11.45
CA ASN A 165 -39.12 -8.39 -11.06
C ASN A 165 -39.17 -7.50 -9.82
N THR A 166 -38.30 -7.77 -8.85
CA THR A 166 -38.15 -6.93 -7.65
C THR A 166 -37.69 -5.51 -8.03
N LEU A 167 -36.74 -5.38 -8.96
CA LEU A 167 -36.28 -4.06 -9.43
C LEU A 167 -37.39 -3.27 -10.11
N LYS A 168 -38.28 -3.93 -10.86
CA LYS A 168 -39.44 -3.26 -11.48
C LYS A 168 -40.43 -2.71 -10.46
N GLY A 169 -40.51 -3.30 -9.27
CA GLY A 169 -41.40 -2.87 -8.19
C GLY A 169 -40.77 -1.84 -7.24
N LEU A 170 -39.48 -1.52 -7.37
CA LEU A 170 -38.82 -0.52 -6.54
C LEU A 170 -39.24 0.91 -6.97
N LYS A 171 -39.33 1.79 -5.98
CA LYS A 171 -39.50 3.23 -6.23
C LYS A 171 -38.26 3.73 -6.97
N ILE A 172 -38.48 4.31 -8.16
CA ILE A 172 -37.41 4.92 -8.94
C ILE A 172 -37.11 6.30 -8.35
N SER A 173 -35.84 6.63 -8.22
CA SER A 173 -35.37 7.94 -7.76
C SER A 173 -35.90 9.08 -8.61
N ARG A 174 -36.03 10.28 -8.03
CA ARG A 174 -36.32 11.53 -8.80
C ARG A 174 -35.31 11.75 -9.93
N PHE A 175 -34.11 11.17 -9.85
CA PHE A 175 -33.05 11.26 -10.85
C PHE A 175 -32.84 9.90 -11.54
N PRO A 176 -33.63 9.57 -12.58
CA PRO A 176 -33.60 8.24 -13.20
C PRO A 176 -32.31 7.97 -14.00
N LYS A 177 -31.55 9.00 -14.37
CA LYS A 177 -30.29 8.86 -15.10
C LYS A 177 -29.14 8.63 -14.15
N CYS A 178 -28.34 7.60 -14.43
CA CYS A 178 -27.12 7.33 -13.67
C CYS A 178 -26.06 8.41 -13.89
N SER A 179 -25.52 8.98 -12.81
CA SER A 179 -24.46 9.99 -12.85
C SER A 179 -23.13 9.46 -13.39
N ILE A 180 -22.94 8.14 -13.46
CA ILE A 180 -21.70 7.49 -13.90
C ILE A 180 -21.76 7.09 -15.38
N CYS A 181 -22.78 6.31 -15.80
CA CYS A 181 -22.89 5.84 -17.18
C CYS A 181 -23.83 6.67 -18.05
N GLY A 182 -24.60 7.60 -17.46
CA GLY A 182 -25.58 8.42 -18.18
C GLY A 182 -26.80 7.67 -18.68
N SER A 183 -26.85 6.33 -18.52
CA SER A 183 -27.93 5.49 -19.00
C SER A 183 -29.11 5.45 -18.03
N SER A 184 -30.29 5.18 -18.58
CA SER A 184 -31.53 4.84 -17.86
C SER A 184 -31.86 3.34 -17.91
N ASP A 185 -31.02 2.52 -18.56
CA ASP A 185 -31.28 1.08 -18.76
C ASP A 185 -31.27 0.28 -17.45
N TYR A 186 -30.51 0.76 -16.46
CA TYR A 186 -30.46 0.19 -15.12
C TYR A 186 -31.09 1.15 -14.13
N PRO A 187 -31.93 0.66 -13.20
CA PRO A 187 -32.65 1.55 -12.29
C PRO A 187 -31.68 2.25 -11.32
N VAL A 188 -31.92 3.54 -11.12
CA VAL A 188 -31.45 4.30 -9.98
C VAL A 188 -32.54 4.20 -8.93
N THR A 189 -32.32 3.37 -7.91
CA THR A 189 -33.29 3.09 -6.86
C THR A 189 -33.03 3.93 -5.63
N ASP A 190 -34.04 4.19 -4.81
CA ASP A 190 -33.89 4.89 -3.53
C ASP A 190 -33.11 4.01 -2.52
N GLU A 191 -33.16 2.68 -2.68
CA GLU A 191 -32.39 1.77 -1.86
C GLU A 191 -30.89 1.89 -2.17
N PHE A 192 -30.10 1.57 -1.16
CA PHE A 192 -28.64 1.63 -1.21
C PHE A 192 -28.07 0.47 -2.05
N PRO A 193 -27.71 0.68 -3.33
CA PRO A 193 -27.28 -0.40 -4.23
C PRO A 193 -25.82 -0.80 -4.04
N HIS A 194 -25.08 -0.13 -3.13
CA HIS A 194 -23.65 -0.25 -3.03
C HIS A 194 -23.22 -1.44 -2.17
N GLY A 195 -22.36 -2.28 -2.72
CA GLY A 195 -21.75 -3.41 -2.02
C GLY A 195 -20.58 -3.01 -1.10
N MET A 196 -20.10 -3.98 -0.35
CA MET A 196 -18.99 -3.79 0.58
C MET A 196 -17.64 -4.08 -0.09
N ILE A 197 -16.66 -3.22 0.18
CA ILE A 197 -15.28 -3.38 -0.28
C ILE A 197 -14.48 -4.00 0.85
N ARG A 198 -13.86 -5.15 0.57
CA ARG A 198 -13.12 -5.96 1.54
C ARG A 198 -11.63 -5.67 1.48
N ARG A 199 -10.87 -6.07 2.50
CA ARG A 199 -9.41 -5.99 2.55
C ARG A 199 -8.86 -4.57 2.50
N VAL A 200 -9.66 -3.58 2.84
CA VAL A 200 -9.19 -2.21 3.06
C VAL A 200 -8.38 -2.18 4.36
N PRO A 201 -7.16 -1.61 4.39
CA PRO A 201 -6.41 -1.50 5.63
C PRO A 201 -7.19 -0.73 6.70
N ASP A 202 -7.14 -1.20 7.94
CA ASP A 202 -7.88 -0.67 9.09
C ASP A 202 -9.42 -0.64 8.92
N GLY A 203 -9.93 -1.35 7.92
CA GLY A 203 -11.35 -1.52 7.69
C GLY A 203 -11.93 -2.76 8.37
N GLN A 204 -13.25 -2.81 8.49
CA GLN A 204 -13.94 -3.98 9.05
C GLN A 204 -13.72 -5.23 8.17
N PRO A 205 -13.51 -6.42 8.76
CA PRO A 205 -13.35 -7.68 8.02
C PRO A 205 -14.55 -8.01 7.11
N SER A 206 -15.77 -7.61 7.52
CA SER A 206 -16.98 -7.76 6.71
C SER A 206 -17.01 -6.88 5.47
N GLY A 207 -16.14 -5.88 5.41
CA GLY A 207 -16.02 -4.88 4.36
C GLY A 207 -16.45 -3.49 4.80
N CYS A 208 -16.09 -2.51 3.98
CA CYS A 208 -16.36 -1.09 4.20
C CYS A 208 -17.12 -0.50 3.01
N ALA A 209 -17.98 0.49 3.26
CA ALA A 209 -18.67 1.22 2.21
C ALA A 209 -17.82 2.37 1.69
N LEU A 210 -17.68 2.50 0.36
CA LEU A 210 -17.11 3.68 -0.26
C LEU A 210 -18.14 4.81 -0.38
N VAL A 211 -19.35 4.45 -0.74
CA VAL A 211 -20.50 5.36 -0.87
C VAL A 211 -21.55 4.92 0.16
N ALA A 212 -21.99 5.83 1.03
CA ALA A 212 -22.98 5.55 2.08
C ALA A 212 -23.73 6.81 2.50
N TYR A 213 -25.05 6.70 2.65
CA TYR A 213 -25.98 7.81 2.99
C TYR A 213 -26.90 7.39 4.15
N ASN A 214 -26.37 6.77 5.18
CA ASN A 214 -27.15 6.19 6.27
C ASN A 214 -27.36 7.14 7.46
N GLU A 215 -26.98 8.39 7.35
CA GLU A 215 -27.11 9.39 8.40
C GLU A 215 -27.89 10.61 7.90
N LYS A 216 -28.72 11.20 8.74
CA LYS A 216 -29.54 12.40 8.41
C LYS A 216 -28.72 13.59 7.93
N VAL A 217 -27.45 13.68 8.28
CA VAL A 217 -26.55 14.75 7.80
C VAL A 217 -26.36 14.72 6.28
N PHE A 218 -26.68 13.61 5.61
CA PHE A 218 -26.62 13.49 4.16
C PHE A 218 -27.93 13.88 3.46
N GLU A 219 -28.98 14.21 4.19
CA GLU A 219 -30.30 14.60 3.65
C GLU A 219 -30.39 16.11 3.38
N SER A 220 -29.26 16.73 3.01
CA SER A 220 -29.22 18.15 2.61
C SER A 220 -29.94 18.35 1.27
N TYR A 221 -30.59 19.50 1.10
CA TYR A 221 -31.35 19.85 -0.11
C TYR A 221 -32.52 18.87 -0.42
N ASP A 222 -33.08 18.26 0.61
CA ASP A 222 -34.17 17.26 0.47
C ASP A 222 -33.78 16.05 -0.41
N LEU A 223 -32.49 15.70 -0.44
CA LEU A 223 -31.97 14.52 -1.12
C LEU A 223 -31.93 13.34 -0.14
N GLU A 224 -32.60 12.26 -0.49
CA GLU A 224 -32.62 11.04 0.32
C GLU A 224 -31.82 9.91 -0.34
N GLY A 225 -31.10 9.14 0.46
CA GLY A 225 -30.43 7.91 0.04
C GLY A 225 -29.59 8.08 -1.23
N ASN A 226 -29.86 7.27 -2.24
CA ASN A 226 -29.12 7.26 -3.51
C ASN A 226 -29.35 8.49 -4.39
N GLU A 227 -30.29 9.36 -4.08
CA GLU A 227 -30.46 10.65 -4.79
C GLU A 227 -29.20 11.52 -4.65
N ASN A 228 -28.45 11.36 -3.55
CA ASN A 228 -27.18 12.05 -3.32
C ASN A 228 -26.08 11.69 -4.32
N ALA A 229 -26.15 10.55 -5.00
CA ALA A 229 -25.17 10.16 -6.02
C ALA A 229 -25.79 9.75 -7.34
N SER A 230 -27.06 9.37 -7.35
CA SER A 230 -27.80 8.89 -8.54
C SER A 230 -27.04 7.82 -9.31
N ILE A 231 -26.53 6.78 -8.61
CA ILE A 231 -25.77 5.69 -9.22
C ILE A 231 -26.68 4.49 -9.44
N CYS A 232 -26.73 3.95 -10.66
CA CYS A 232 -27.52 2.76 -10.96
C CYS A 232 -26.91 1.49 -10.33
N THR A 233 -27.73 0.46 -10.17
CA THR A 233 -27.32 -0.84 -9.59
C THR A 233 -26.13 -1.46 -10.31
N HIS A 234 -26.08 -1.37 -11.64
CA HIS A 234 -24.98 -1.89 -12.44
C HIS A 234 -23.63 -1.18 -12.14
N CYS A 235 -23.60 0.15 -12.15
CA CYS A 235 -22.39 0.91 -11.84
C CYS A 235 -21.96 0.74 -10.39
N ALA A 236 -22.92 0.66 -9.46
CA ALA A 236 -22.65 0.40 -8.04
C ALA A 236 -21.95 -0.95 -7.83
N ARG A 237 -22.38 -1.99 -8.54
CA ARG A 237 -21.73 -3.30 -8.50
C ARG A 237 -20.36 -3.27 -9.18
N ALA A 238 -20.28 -2.65 -10.36
CA ALA A 238 -19.07 -2.64 -11.17
C ALA A 238 -17.87 -2.02 -10.44
N TYR A 239 -18.02 -0.86 -9.78
CA TYR A 239 -16.89 -0.25 -9.06
C TYR A 239 -16.49 -1.05 -7.81
N VAL A 240 -17.44 -1.70 -7.14
CA VAL A 240 -17.16 -2.57 -5.98
C VAL A 240 -16.36 -3.80 -6.41
N ASP A 241 -16.75 -4.45 -7.50
CA ASP A 241 -16.03 -5.59 -8.06
C ASP A 241 -14.62 -5.21 -8.49
N ALA A 242 -14.46 -4.06 -9.15
CA ALA A 242 -13.15 -3.54 -9.54
C ALA A 242 -12.22 -3.28 -8.33
N LEU A 243 -12.72 -2.61 -7.29
CA LEU A 243 -11.94 -2.35 -6.08
C LEU A 243 -11.61 -3.63 -5.32
N ASN A 244 -12.55 -4.55 -5.19
CA ASN A 244 -12.31 -5.84 -4.55
C ASN A 244 -11.25 -6.64 -5.33
N TRP A 245 -11.28 -6.60 -6.65
CA TRP A 245 -10.25 -7.22 -7.47
C TRP A 245 -8.88 -6.55 -7.25
N LEU A 246 -8.78 -5.22 -7.35
CA LEU A 246 -7.53 -4.49 -7.15
C LEU A 246 -6.90 -4.77 -5.78
N LEU A 247 -7.72 -4.86 -4.73
CA LEU A 247 -7.28 -5.13 -3.36
C LEU A 247 -6.84 -6.58 -3.13
N SER A 248 -7.28 -7.52 -3.97
CA SER A 248 -7.03 -8.96 -3.81
C SER A 248 -6.14 -9.58 -4.88
N ASN A 249 -5.98 -8.92 -6.03
CA ASN A 249 -5.21 -9.47 -7.13
C ASN A 249 -3.74 -9.63 -6.78
N GLY A 250 -3.19 -10.83 -7.03
CA GLY A 250 -1.80 -11.16 -6.70
C GLY A 250 -1.55 -12.67 -6.75
N GLY A 251 -0.47 -13.09 -6.13
CA GLY A 251 -0.07 -14.48 -6.06
C GLY A 251 0.90 -14.78 -4.93
N LEU A 252 1.06 -16.05 -4.61
CA LEU A 252 2.05 -16.50 -3.63
C LEU A 252 3.46 -16.39 -4.23
N ARG A 253 4.37 -15.84 -3.47
CA ARG A 253 5.81 -15.76 -3.76
C ARG A 253 6.62 -16.24 -2.57
N LYS A 254 7.86 -16.65 -2.82
CA LYS A 254 8.84 -17.00 -1.76
C LYS A 254 9.88 -15.89 -1.65
N ASN A 255 10.17 -15.49 -0.43
CA ASN A 255 11.28 -14.57 -0.16
C ASN A 255 12.64 -15.30 -0.24
N LYS A 256 13.76 -14.57 -0.07
CA LYS A 256 15.12 -15.13 -0.10
C LYS A 256 15.35 -16.23 0.94
N ASN A 257 14.56 -16.26 2.01
CA ASN A 257 14.63 -17.25 3.09
C ASN A 257 13.64 -18.41 2.88
N GLY A 258 13.03 -18.56 1.69
CA GLY A 258 12.07 -19.62 1.37
C GLY A 258 10.67 -19.43 1.97
N LYS A 259 10.42 -18.38 2.76
CA LYS A 259 9.11 -18.11 3.39
C LYS A 259 8.13 -17.59 2.36
N GLU A 260 6.96 -18.22 2.28
CA GLU A 260 5.87 -17.79 1.41
C GLU A 260 5.18 -16.53 1.92
N TYR A 261 4.85 -15.63 1.00
CA TYR A 261 4.06 -14.44 1.25
C TYR A 261 3.16 -14.15 0.04
N PHE A 262 2.05 -13.44 0.27
CA PHE A 262 1.17 -13.03 -0.80
C PHE A 262 1.63 -11.68 -1.36
N ASP A 263 2.01 -11.67 -2.65
CA ASP A 263 2.42 -10.47 -3.37
C ASP A 263 1.24 -9.90 -4.16
N HIS A 264 0.85 -8.67 -3.82
CA HIS A 264 -0.27 -7.97 -4.44
C HIS A 264 0.16 -7.27 -5.73
N SER A 265 -0.47 -7.59 -6.85
CA SER A 265 -0.13 -7.00 -8.17
C SER A 265 -0.59 -5.56 -8.35
N ASN A 266 -1.69 -5.17 -7.73
CA ASN A 266 -2.34 -3.87 -7.93
C ASN A 266 -2.50 -3.06 -6.64
N ARG A 267 -1.81 -3.47 -5.57
CA ARG A 267 -1.90 -2.84 -4.26
C ARG A 267 -0.52 -2.67 -3.65
N LYS A 268 -0.23 -1.46 -3.14
CA LYS A 268 0.95 -1.16 -2.30
C LYS A 268 0.50 -0.77 -0.90
N LYS A 269 1.06 -1.40 0.12
CA LYS A 269 0.86 -1.02 1.51
C LYS A 269 1.73 0.19 1.80
N ILE A 270 1.10 1.33 2.15
CA ILE A 270 1.81 2.57 2.52
C ILE A 270 2.09 2.59 4.01
N SER A 271 1.10 2.16 4.81
CA SER A 271 1.18 2.04 6.27
C SER A 271 0.27 0.91 6.75
N ASN A 272 0.09 0.78 8.06
CA ASN A 272 -0.83 -0.23 8.61
C ASN A 272 -2.29 0.06 8.29
N ASP A 273 -2.66 1.33 8.19
CA ASP A 273 -4.01 1.85 7.98
C ASP A 273 -4.28 2.32 6.54
N THR A 274 -3.27 2.37 5.67
CA THR A 274 -3.37 2.98 4.34
C THR A 274 -2.75 2.10 3.26
N ALA A 275 -3.46 1.94 2.15
CA ALA A 275 -2.91 1.33 0.94
C ALA A 275 -3.25 2.16 -0.29
N VAL A 276 -2.39 2.06 -1.31
CA VAL A 276 -2.68 2.54 -2.66
C VAL A 276 -3.07 1.35 -3.51
N VAL A 277 -4.18 1.46 -4.24
CA VAL A 277 -4.50 0.58 -5.37
C VAL A 277 -4.30 1.33 -6.67
N PHE A 278 -3.80 0.64 -7.70
CA PHE A 278 -3.44 1.26 -8.96
C PHE A 278 -3.69 0.33 -10.14
N TRP A 279 -3.94 0.92 -11.31
CA TRP A 279 -4.17 0.18 -12.54
C TRP A 279 -3.87 1.03 -13.77
N LEU A 280 -3.66 0.36 -14.88
CA LEU A 280 -3.65 0.96 -16.21
C LEU A 280 -5.04 0.79 -16.84
N ARG A 281 -5.42 1.65 -17.79
CA ARG A 281 -6.73 1.62 -18.45
C ARG A 281 -7.12 0.21 -18.88
N ASP A 282 -6.22 -0.57 -19.44
CA ASP A 282 -6.47 -1.91 -19.97
C ASP A 282 -6.12 -3.04 -18.99
N ALA A 283 -6.07 -2.75 -17.70
CA ALA A 283 -5.77 -3.70 -16.62
C ALA A 283 -4.41 -4.42 -16.73
N ILE A 284 -3.44 -3.81 -17.42
CA ILE A 284 -2.08 -4.33 -17.55
C ILE A 284 -1.28 -3.97 -16.29
N LYS A 285 -0.44 -4.89 -15.84
CA LYS A 285 0.45 -4.69 -14.70
C LYS A 285 1.62 -3.78 -15.10
N SER A 286 1.88 -2.71 -14.36
CA SER A 286 3.11 -1.93 -14.46
C SER A 286 4.19 -2.56 -13.59
N LYS A 287 5.20 -3.18 -14.22
CA LYS A 287 6.34 -3.79 -13.51
C LYS A 287 7.23 -2.75 -12.81
N GLU A 288 7.24 -1.53 -13.30
CA GLU A 288 8.09 -0.45 -12.81
C GLU A 288 7.72 -0.01 -11.39
N LEU A 289 6.46 -0.19 -11.00
CA LEU A 289 6.02 0.10 -9.62
C LEU A 289 6.53 -0.93 -8.61
N ASP A 290 6.83 -2.14 -9.03
CA ASP A 290 7.43 -3.15 -8.17
C ASP A 290 8.85 -2.71 -7.74
N TRP A 291 9.54 -1.92 -8.57
CA TRP A 291 10.87 -1.39 -8.28
C TRP A 291 10.94 -0.45 -7.08
N LEU A 292 9.82 0.11 -6.65
CA LEU A 292 9.77 0.91 -5.42
C LEU A 292 10.06 0.07 -4.16
N ASP A 293 9.62 -1.19 -4.15
CA ASP A 293 9.87 -2.10 -3.04
C ASP A 293 11.10 -2.98 -3.25
N GLU A 294 11.36 -3.36 -4.50
CA GLU A 294 12.53 -4.16 -4.91
C GLU A 294 13.27 -3.44 -6.03
N PRO A 295 14.06 -2.41 -5.71
CA PRO A 295 14.82 -1.68 -6.72
C PRO A 295 15.70 -2.63 -7.52
N PRO A 296 15.71 -2.54 -8.86
CA PRO A 296 16.62 -3.32 -9.68
C PRO A 296 18.07 -2.87 -9.47
N ASP A 297 19.00 -3.56 -10.11
CA ASP A 297 20.40 -3.15 -10.12
C ASP A 297 20.59 -1.76 -10.75
N GLU A 298 21.74 -1.13 -10.44
CA GLU A 298 22.07 0.20 -10.92
C GLU A 298 22.07 0.28 -12.45
N GLY A 299 22.48 -0.78 -13.15
CA GLY A 299 22.52 -0.83 -14.60
C GLY A 299 21.15 -0.64 -15.22
N LYS A 300 20.15 -1.38 -14.76
CA LYS A 300 18.77 -1.28 -15.24
C LYS A 300 18.14 0.09 -14.97
N ILE A 301 18.44 0.70 -13.81
CA ILE A 301 17.96 2.05 -13.52
C ILE A 301 18.64 3.07 -14.43
N ARG A 302 19.95 2.95 -14.67
CA ARG A 302 20.67 3.82 -15.62
C ARG A 302 20.15 3.68 -17.04
N GLU A 303 19.85 2.46 -17.50
CA GLU A 303 19.23 2.20 -18.80
C GLU A 303 17.86 2.87 -18.91
N MET A 304 17.02 2.76 -17.87
CA MET A 304 15.72 3.44 -17.81
C MET A 304 15.88 4.96 -17.92
N ILE A 305 16.76 5.57 -17.13
CA ILE A 305 17.02 7.01 -17.17
C ILE A 305 17.54 7.44 -18.55
N LYS A 306 18.45 6.67 -19.14
CA LYS A 306 19.00 6.94 -20.47
C LYS A 306 17.91 6.86 -21.55
N SER A 307 17.07 5.83 -21.52
CA SER A 307 15.99 5.63 -22.49
C SER A 307 14.99 6.78 -22.47
N ILE A 308 14.65 7.30 -21.29
CA ILE A 308 13.75 8.43 -21.14
C ILE A 308 14.40 9.72 -21.68
N LYS A 309 15.67 9.97 -21.35
CA LYS A 309 16.42 11.14 -21.83
C LYS A 309 16.61 11.14 -23.36
N THR A 310 16.72 9.97 -23.98
CA THR A 310 16.90 9.84 -25.45
C THR A 310 15.57 9.68 -26.20
N GLY A 311 14.43 9.66 -25.53
CA GLY A 311 13.11 9.44 -26.14
C GLY A 311 12.90 8.01 -26.68
N GLN A 312 13.83 7.10 -26.42
CA GLN A 312 13.72 5.69 -26.77
C GLN A 312 13.02 4.95 -25.65
N ALA A 313 11.73 4.69 -25.79
CA ALA A 313 10.95 3.94 -24.82
C ALA A 313 11.43 2.48 -24.74
N VAL A 314 12.29 2.15 -23.75
CA VAL A 314 12.85 0.80 -23.56
C VAL A 314 11.90 -0.12 -22.77
N LEU A 315 10.82 0.38 -22.17
CA LEU A 315 10.18 -0.34 -21.08
C LEU A 315 8.81 -0.97 -21.35
N VAL A 316 8.30 -1.01 -22.55
CA VAL A 316 7.11 -1.85 -22.83
C VAL A 316 7.15 -2.36 -24.26
N GLU A 317 7.73 -3.55 -24.48
CA GLU A 317 7.66 -4.23 -25.78
C GLU A 317 6.23 -4.44 -26.32
N LYS A 318 5.22 -4.42 -25.46
CA LYS A 318 3.79 -4.48 -25.82
C LYS A 318 3.11 -3.12 -25.99
N ALA A 319 3.59 -2.04 -25.35
CA ALA A 319 2.96 -0.72 -25.44
C ALA A 319 3.20 0.00 -26.76
N LYS A 320 4.10 -0.49 -27.60
CA LYS A 320 4.32 0.07 -28.96
C LYS A 320 3.11 -0.08 -29.90
N LYS A 321 2.15 -0.93 -29.59
CA LYS A 321 0.97 -1.19 -30.44
C LYS A 321 -0.36 -0.61 -29.95
N GLU A 322 -0.45 -0.20 -28.67
CA GLU A 322 -1.71 0.24 -28.08
C GLU A 322 -1.49 1.62 -27.43
N LYS A 323 -2.37 2.57 -27.75
CA LYS A 323 -2.44 3.89 -27.09
C LYS A 323 -2.87 3.74 -25.63
N ILE A 324 -2.10 3.03 -24.80
CA ILE A 324 -2.34 2.87 -23.37
C ILE A 324 -1.81 4.12 -22.69
N ASP A 325 -2.67 5.10 -22.53
CA ASP A 325 -2.20 6.41 -22.12
C ASP A 325 -2.39 6.72 -20.65
N LYS A 326 -3.25 5.97 -19.92
CA LYS A 326 -3.64 6.42 -18.59
C LYS A 326 -3.32 5.42 -17.49
N PHE A 327 -2.64 5.94 -16.48
CA PHE A 327 -2.40 5.30 -15.18
C PHE A 327 -3.28 5.95 -14.13
N TYR A 328 -3.91 5.13 -13.32
CA TYR A 328 -4.76 5.53 -12.21
C TYR A 328 -4.27 4.96 -10.90
N ALA A 329 -4.37 5.76 -9.83
CA ALA A 329 -4.13 5.28 -8.49
C ALA A 329 -5.07 5.95 -7.48
N VAL A 330 -5.51 5.21 -6.48
CA VAL A 330 -6.31 5.72 -5.37
C VAL A 330 -5.74 5.27 -4.04
N THR A 331 -5.57 6.21 -3.13
CA THR A 331 -5.11 5.95 -1.78
C THR A 331 -6.33 5.79 -0.87
N LEU A 332 -6.42 4.62 -0.23
CA LEU A 332 -7.55 4.21 0.59
C LEU A 332 -7.12 3.93 2.03
N SER A 333 -7.94 4.33 2.98
CA SER A 333 -7.85 3.90 4.38
C SER A 333 -9.22 3.56 4.93
N GLY A 334 -9.27 2.59 5.84
CA GLY A 334 -10.49 2.24 6.57
C GLY A 334 -10.79 3.29 7.65
N ALA A 335 -12.08 3.52 7.88
CA ALA A 335 -12.59 4.31 9.00
C ALA A 335 -13.83 3.60 9.51
N ALA A 336 -13.65 2.64 10.42
CA ALA A 336 -14.70 1.71 10.85
C ALA A 336 -15.36 1.02 9.64
N GLY A 337 -16.66 1.18 9.41
CA GLY A 337 -17.40 0.59 8.29
C GLY A 337 -17.32 1.38 6.97
N ARG A 338 -16.52 2.45 6.89
CA ARG A 338 -16.41 3.33 5.73
C ARG A 338 -14.98 3.36 5.17
N ILE A 339 -14.84 3.82 3.93
CA ILE A 339 -13.54 4.05 3.27
C ILE A 339 -13.33 5.55 3.12
N ALA A 340 -12.18 6.01 3.60
CA ALA A 340 -11.68 7.33 3.27
C ALA A 340 -10.80 7.26 2.01
N VAL A 341 -11.18 7.98 0.96
CA VAL A 341 -10.34 8.26 -0.19
C VAL A 341 -9.41 9.39 0.19
N ARG A 342 -8.13 9.08 0.38
CA ARG A 342 -7.11 10.07 0.79
C ARG A 342 -6.56 10.82 -0.40
N ASP A 343 -6.52 10.17 -1.56
CA ASP A 343 -5.96 10.75 -2.77
C ASP A 343 -6.43 10.01 -4.02
N TRP A 344 -6.52 10.75 -5.13
CA TRP A 344 -6.77 10.24 -6.47
C TRP A 344 -5.73 10.77 -7.44
N ILE A 345 -5.08 9.88 -8.17
CA ILE A 345 -4.06 10.20 -9.15
C ILE A 345 -4.51 9.68 -10.52
N GLU A 346 -4.44 10.56 -11.50
CA GLU A 346 -4.58 10.25 -12.92
C GLU A 346 -3.37 10.85 -13.65
N THR A 347 -2.61 10.03 -14.36
CA THR A 347 -1.45 10.48 -15.15
C THR A 347 -1.28 9.59 -16.39
N SER A 348 -0.45 10.01 -17.33
CA SER A 348 -0.09 9.15 -18.47
C SER A 348 1.03 8.17 -18.10
N LEU A 349 1.08 7.03 -18.77
CA LEU A 349 2.16 6.05 -18.58
C LEU A 349 3.56 6.63 -18.85
N PRO A 350 3.80 7.42 -19.92
CA PRO A 350 5.08 8.07 -20.13
C PRO A 350 5.48 9.03 -19.00
N ASN A 351 4.52 9.79 -18.45
CA ASN A 351 4.78 10.68 -17.32
C ASN A 351 5.12 9.88 -16.05
N LEU A 352 4.42 8.79 -15.79
CA LEU A 352 4.74 7.88 -14.68
C LEU A 352 6.17 7.37 -14.79
N GLN A 353 6.57 6.86 -15.96
CA GLN A 353 7.93 6.36 -16.20
C GLN A 353 8.98 7.45 -16.00
N THR A 354 8.75 8.64 -16.54
CA THR A 354 9.63 9.80 -16.36
C THR A 354 9.76 10.18 -14.88
N ASN A 355 8.68 10.18 -14.14
CA ASN A 355 8.68 10.51 -12.71
C ASN A 355 9.38 9.45 -11.86
N LEU A 356 9.20 8.16 -12.18
CA LEU A 356 9.90 7.07 -11.52
C LEU A 356 11.42 7.13 -11.79
N ALA A 357 11.85 7.45 -13.03
CA ALA A 357 13.27 7.65 -13.31
C ALA A 357 13.87 8.79 -12.48
N LYS A 358 13.20 9.94 -12.46
CA LYS A 358 13.59 11.08 -11.61
C LYS A 358 13.57 10.74 -10.12
N TRP A 359 12.64 9.89 -9.69
CA TRP A 359 12.59 9.39 -8.32
C TRP A 359 13.87 8.63 -7.98
N PHE A 360 14.23 7.61 -8.77
CA PHE A 360 15.44 6.82 -8.52
C PHE A 360 16.71 7.68 -8.61
N GLU A 361 16.80 8.62 -9.54
CA GLU A 361 17.92 9.57 -9.61
C GLU A 361 18.03 10.40 -8.33
N SER A 362 16.90 10.91 -7.81
CA SER A 362 16.86 11.74 -6.60
C SER A 362 17.14 10.99 -5.32
N ILE A 363 16.77 9.71 -5.20
CA ILE A 363 17.02 8.90 -4.00
C ILE A 363 18.32 8.09 -4.05
N SER A 364 19.04 8.10 -5.18
CA SER A 364 20.31 7.38 -5.33
C SER A 364 21.32 7.84 -4.29
N ILE A 365 21.98 6.93 -3.60
CA ILE A 365 22.96 7.23 -2.56
C ILE A 365 24.11 6.23 -2.57
N GLY A 366 25.34 6.71 -2.42
CA GLY A 366 26.51 5.86 -2.30
C GLY A 366 26.67 5.31 -0.89
N GLU A 367 26.88 4.02 -0.78
CA GLU A 367 27.14 3.33 0.47
C GLU A 367 28.37 2.45 0.35
N TYR A 368 29.28 2.54 1.32
CA TYR A 368 30.45 1.69 1.36
C TYR A 368 30.07 0.25 1.70
N ARG A 369 30.45 -0.69 0.82
CA ARG A 369 30.28 -2.13 1.06
C ARG A 369 31.62 -2.76 1.41
N LYS A 370 31.67 -3.41 2.57
CA LYS A 370 32.88 -4.10 3.06
C LYS A 370 33.33 -5.22 2.11
N ASP A 371 32.36 -5.97 1.57
CA ASP A 371 32.63 -7.12 0.69
C ASP A 371 33.25 -6.67 -0.64
N ASP A 372 32.78 -5.55 -1.19
CA ASP A 372 33.25 -4.99 -2.46
C ASP A 372 34.43 -4.02 -2.30
N LYS A 373 34.78 -3.64 -1.06
CA LYS A 373 35.78 -2.61 -0.71
C LYS A 373 35.62 -1.28 -1.45
N LYS A 374 34.43 -0.94 -1.87
CA LYS A 374 34.10 0.28 -2.66
C LYS A 374 32.77 0.89 -2.26
N VAL A 375 32.57 2.16 -2.66
CA VAL A 375 31.27 2.82 -2.57
C VAL A 375 30.40 2.37 -3.75
N VAL A 376 29.24 1.81 -3.47
CA VAL A 376 28.27 1.34 -4.46
C VAL A 376 27.03 2.19 -4.39
N THR A 377 26.49 2.61 -5.53
CA THR A 377 25.23 3.33 -5.59
C THR A 377 24.07 2.41 -5.17
N GLN A 378 23.29 2.85 -4.20
CA GLN A 378 22.12 2.17 -3.67
C GLN A 378 20.85 2.98 -3.96
N PHE A 379 19.75 2.26 -4.06
CA PHE A 379 18.41 2.82 -4.15
C PHE A 379 17.59 2.32 -2.96
N PRO A 380 17.43 3.11 -1.89
CA PRO A 380 16.69 2.68 -0.73
C PRO A 380 15.25 2.27 -1.09
N ARG A 381 14.78 1.17 -0.49
CA ARG A 381 13.42 0.68 -0.69
C ARG A 381 12.40 1.68 -0.17
N PHE A 382 11.25 1.76 -0.82
CA PHE A 382 10.18 2.70 -0.44
C PHE A 382 9.82 2.61 1.04
N TYR A 383 9.59 1.38 1.53
CA TYR A 383 9.26 1.17 2.94
C TYR A 383 10.39 1.56 3.91
N ALA A 384 11.64 1.37 3.53
CA ALA A 384 12.80 1.77 4.32
C ALA A 384 12.90 3.29 4.45
N LEU A 385 12.64 4.02 3.35
CA LEU A 385 12.55 5.49 3.37
C LEU A 385 11.47 5.97 4.34
N VAL A 386 10.25 5.42 4.25
CA VAL A 386 9.14 5.77 5.15
C VAL A 386 9.50 5.48 6.60
N SER A 387 10.12 4.32 6.87
CA SER A 387 10.47 3.86 8.21
C SER A 387 11.62 4.65 8.84
N SER A 388 12.52 5.22 8.02
CA SER A 388 13.71 5.95 8.49
C SER A 388 13.37 7.23 9.28
N VAL A 389 12.18 7.78 9.05
CA VAL A 389 11.67 8.98 9.72
C VAL A 389 10.89 8.65 11.00
N LYS A 390 10.58 7.37 11.23
CA LYS A 390 9.77 6.90 12.36
C LYS A 390 10.46 7.12 13.70
N SER A 391 9.70 7.46 14.74
CA SER A 391 10.17 7.48 16.12
C SER A 391 10.45 6.09 16.64
N LYS A 392 11.50 5.90 17.47
CA LYS A 392 11.78 4.63 18.14
C LYS A 392 10.68 4.19 19.10
N SER A 393 9.88 5.10 19.64
CA SER A 393 8.76 4.81 20.54
C SER A 393 7.59 4.05 19.91
N GLY A 394 7.56 3.89 18.58
CA GLY A 394 6.55 3.10 17.87
C GLY A 394 5.13 3.70 17.81
N LYS A 395 4.84 4.78 18.51
CA LYS A 395 3.53 5.46 18.56
C LYS A 395 3.32 6.49 17.45
N ASP A 396 4.04 6.38 16.34
CA ASP A 396 4.02 7.40 15.30
C ASP A 396 2.85 7.18 14.34
N THR A 397 1.83 8.05 14.46
CA THR A 397 0.64 8.10 13.59
C THR A 397 0.93 8.71 12.21
N GLN A 398 2.14 9.26 11.99
CA GLN A 398 2.49 9.96 10.75
C GLN A 398 2.99 9.05 9.61
N HIS A 399 3.17 7.77 9.87
CA HIS A 399 3.72 6.82 8.91
C HIS A 399 2.93 6.78 7.59
N GLY A 400 1.60 6.76 7.67
CA GLY A 400 0.73 6.83 6.49
C GLY A 400 0.87 8.13 5.72
N ARG A 401 1.02 9.26 6.42
CA ARG A 401 1.21 10.58 5.82
C ARG A 401 2.53 10.68 5.07
N ILE A 402 3.63 10.19 5.66
CA ILE A 402 4.95 10.14 5.01
C ILE A 402 4.87 9.27 3.75
N GLY A 403 4.30 8.06 3.86
CA GLY A 403 4.16 7.15 2.74
C GLY A 403 3.33 7.76 1.59
N ALA A 404 2.22 8.42 1.88
CA ALA A 404 1.39 9.08 0.87
C ALA A 404 2.15 10.20 0.14
N VAL A 405 2.93 11.00 0.87
CA VAL A 405 3.77 12.05 0.27
C VAL A 405 4.85 11.46 -0.63
N LEU A 406 5.59 10.46 -0.15
CA LEU A 406 6.64 9.81 -0.94
C LEU A 406 6.07 9.11 -2.18
N TRP A 407 4.88 8.52 -2.08
CA TRP A 407 4.16 7.97 -3.23
C TRP A 407 3.90 9.03 -4.29
N LYS A 408 3.39 10.21 -3.91
CA LYS A 408 3.20 11.33 -4.84
C LYS A 408 4.51 11.80 -5.45
N CYS A 409 5.58 11.88 -4.65
CA CYS A 409 6.90 12.23 -5.17
C CYS A 409 7.36 11.23 -6.23
N ALA A 410 7.14 9.93 -6.04
CA ALA A 410 7.52 8.89 -6.99
C ALA A 410 6.66 8.92 -8.27
N VAL A 411 5.34 9.00 -8.13
CA VAL A 411 4.39 8.82 -9.24
C VAL A 411 4.13 10.12 -10.01
N LEU A 412 3.99 11.25 -9.31
CA LEU A 412 3.68 12.56 -9.90
C LEU A 412 4.91 13.46 -10.07
N GLY A 413 6.06 13.07 -9.53
CA GLY A 413 7.24 13.91 -9.59
C GLY A 413 7.18 15.14 -8.67
N THR A 414 6.24 15.21 -7.72
CA THR A 414 6.10 16.35 -6.81
C THR A 414 7.29 16.49 -5.87
N ALA A 415 7.56 17.71 -5.41
CA ALA A 415 8.57 17.94 -4.37
C ALA A 415 8.02 17.54 -2.98
N PRO A 416 8.86 16.96 -2.11
CA PRO A 416 8.48 16.73 -0.73
C PRO A 416 8.17 18.05 -0.01
N PRO A 417 7.19 18.09 0.91
CA PRO A 417 6.89 19.30 1.67
C PRO A 417 7.94 19.59 2.75
N LEU A 418 8.05 20.85 3.16
CA LEU A 418 9.02 21.31 4.17
C LEU A 418 8.92 20.56 5.50
N TRP A 419 7.71 20.15 5.92
CA TRP A 419 7.57 19.39 7.16
C TRP A 419 8.30 18.02 7.12
N LEU A 420 8.42 17.39 5.94
CA LEU A 420 9.16 16.14 5.80
C LEU A 420 10.66 16.38 5.98
N LEU A 421 11.21 17.45 5.41
CA LEU A 421 12.59 17.87 5.66
C LEU A 421 12.83 18.07 7.16
N SER A 422 11.96 18.85 7.82
CA SER A 422 12.04 19.10 9.27
C SER A 422 11.99 17.81 10.09
N ALA A 423 11.12 16.85 9.69
CA ALA A 423 11.01 15.57 10.39
C ALA A 423 12.30 14.74 10.27
N VAL A 424 12.92 14.67 9.08
CA VAL A 424 14.20 13.96 8.87
C VAL A 424 15.32 14.63 9.69
N LEU A 425 15.44 15.95 9.63
CA LEU A 425 16.45 16.68 10.39
C LEU A 425 16.28 16.52 11.91
N ASN A 426 15.05 16.52 12.40
CA ASN A 426 14.76 16.22 13.81
C ASN A 426 15.20 14.81 14.20
N ARG A 427 15.01 13.82 13.33
CA ARG A 427 15.52 12.45 13.59
C ARG A 427 17.04 12.43 13.69
N LEU A 428 17.73 13.14 12.80
CA LEU A 428 19.20 13.25 12.87
C LEU A 428 19.68 13.90 14.16
N ARG A 429 18.99 14.94 14.64
CA ARG A 429 19.32 15.61 15.91
C ARG A 429 19.10 14.68 17.10
N VAL A 430 17.91 14.08 17.21
CA VAL A 430 17.55 13.18 18.32
C VAL A 430 18.46 11.95 18.37
N GLU A 431 18.89 11.46 17.23
CA GLU A 431 19.79 10.31 17.10
C GLU A 431 21.26 10.73 16.93
N GLN A 432 21.61 11.94 17.37
CA GLN A 432 22.99 12.41 17.49
C GLN A 432 23.81 12.24 16.20
N GLY A 433 23.26 12.65 15.07
CA GLY A 433 23.95 12.57 13.78
C GLY A 433 24.03 11.17 13.18
N ASN A 434 23.15 10.25 13.57
CA ASN A 434 23.05 8.94 12.93
C ASN A 434 22.47 9.08 11.51
N THR A 435 23.37 9.31 10.53
CA THR A 435 23.07 9.47 9.12
C THR A 435 22.97 8.10 8.44
N THR A 436 21.75 7.57 8.31
CA THR A 436 21.51 6.38 7.49
C THR A 436 21.35 6.75 6.01
N SER A 437 21.61 5.80 5.11
CA SER A 437 21.45 5.99 3.65
C SER A 437 20.05 6.47 3.29
N GLU A 438 19.00 5.95 3.94
CA GLU A 438 17.60 6.34 3.69
C GLU A 438 17.32 7.80 4.06
N ARG A 439 17.83 8.26 5.22
CA ARG A 439 17.64 9.66 5.65
C ARG A 439 18.35 10.62 4.71
N ILE A 440 19.56 10.28 4.32
CA ILE A 440 20.32 11.10 3.38
C ILE A 440 19.67 11.11 2.00
N ALA A 441 19.15 9.98 1.53
CA ALA A 441 18.38 9.92 0.29
C ALA A 441 17.12 10.81 0.34
N LEU A 442 16.42 10.89 1.48
CA LEU A 442 15.28 11.80 1.67
C LEU A 442 15.67 13.27 1.64
N LEU A 443 16.81 13.64 2.27
CA LEU A 443 17.32 15.00 2.24
C LEU A 443 17.73 15.39 0.81
N LYS A 444 18.40 14.49 0.10
CA LYS A 444 18.77 14.65 -1.30
C LYS A 444 17.53 14.82 -2.19
N LEU A 445 16.52 13.96 -2.03
CA LEU A 445 15.25 14.06 -2.75
C LEU A 445 14.61 15.44 -2.58
N TYR A 446 14.59 15.97 -1.34
CA TYR A 446 14.03 17.28 -1.07
C TYR A 446 14.80 18.40 -1.80
N LEU A 447 16.12 18.40 -1.65
CA LEU A 447 16.97 19.44 -2.24
C LEU A 447 16.92 19.39 -3.78
N ASP A 448 17.07 18.22 -4.38
CA ASP A 448 17.02 18.03 -5.84
C ASP A 448 15.70 18.49 -6.45
N ARG A 449 14.57 18.16 -5.81
CA ARG A 449 13.24 18.55 -6.31
C ARG A 449 12.95 20.04 -6.13
N LYS A 450 13.50 20.68 -5.09
CA LYS A 450 13.37 22.11 -4.88
C LYS A 450 14.27 22.91 -5.85
N THR A 451 15.48 22.45 -6.09
CA THR A 451 16.47 23.14 -6.92
C THR A 451 16.22 22.99 -8.41
N ASN A 452 15.73 21.83 -8.88
CA ASN A 452 15.36 21.62 -10.28
C ASN A 452 14.28 22.59 -10.78
N ASN A 453 13.45 23.12 -9.89
CA ASN A 453 12.51 24.20 -10.21
C ASN A 453 13.15 25.59 -10.32
N LYS A 454 14.45 25.73 -9.99
CA LYS A 454 15.17 27.02 -9.92
C LYS A 454 16.55 27.01 -10.59
N GLY A 455 16.93 25.94 -11.35
CA GLY A 455 18.24 25.85 -12.02
C GLY A 455 19.43 25.64 -11.06
N GLY A 456 19.20 25.09 -9.86
CA GLY A 456 20.23 24.88 -8.83
C GLY A 456 21.04 23.58 -9.00
N THR A 457 22.03 23.41 -8.13
CA THR A 457 22.96 22.26 -8.16
C THR A 457 22.25 20.96 -7.75
N THR A 458 22.31 19.93 -8.61
CA THR A 458 21.84 18.59 -8.29
C THR A 458 22.86 17.87 -7.41
N TYR A 459 22.39 17.24 -6.33
CA TYR A 459 23.27 16.45 -5.45
C TYR A 459 23.56 15.08 -6.06
N MET A 460 24.85 14.73 -6.16
CA MET A 460 25.30 13.43 -6.64
C MET A 460 24.99 12.32 -5.63
N ALA A 461 25.03 11.06 -6.05
CA ALA A 461 24.88 9.91 -5.16
C ALA A 461 26.07 9.74 -4.20
N THR A 462 27.27 10.10 -4.67
CA THR A 462 28.55 9.96 -3.97
C THR A 462 29.20 11.32 -3.73
N LEU A 463 30.37 11.32 -3.10
CA LEU A 463 31.14 12.52 -2.84
C LEU A 463 31.33 13.35 -4.13
N TYR A 464 30.98 14.63 -4.04
CA TYR A 464 31.14 15.61 -5.10
C TYR A 464 32.11 16.71 -4.62
N GLU A 465 33.38 16.57 -4.97
CA GLU A 465 34.45 17.45 -4.49
C GLU A 465 34.32 18.89 -4.97
N SER A 466 33.80 19.08 -6.19
CA SER A 466 33.58 20.40 -6.79
C SER A 466 32.32 21.11 -6.30
N ASN A 467 31.62 20.56 -5.32
CA ASN A 467 30.42 21.19 -4.73
C ASN A 467 30.84 22.43 -3.91
N LYS A 468 30.44 23.63 -4.39
CA LYS A 468 30.76 24.90 -3.73
C LYS A 468 29.80 25.30 -2.60
N ASN A 469 28.81 24.47 -2.27
CA ASN A 469 27.88 24.78 -1.17
C ASN A 469 28.63 24.75 0.17
N ILE A 470 28.63 25.87 0.89
CA ILE A 470 29.38 26.03 2.14
C ILE A 470 28.89 25.05 3.22
N ALA A 471 27.60 24.78 3.30
CA ALA A 471 27.06 23.85 4.29
C ALA A 471 27.48 22.40 3.97
N TYR A 472 27.51 22.01 2.70
CA TYR A 472 28.05 20.72 2.26
C TYR A 472 29.53 20.57 2.63
N THR A 473 30.33 21.62 2.38
CA THR A 473 31.77 21.66 2.76
C THR A 473 31.94 21.56 4.27
N CYS A 474 31.14 22.28 5.06
CA CYS A 474 31.15 22.16 6.52
C CYS A 474 30.81 20.73 6.99
N GLY A 475 29.87 20.06 6.34
CA GLY A 475 29.56 18.65 6.62
C GLY A 475 30.76 17.74 6.37
N ARG A 476 31.43 17.91 5.23
CA ARG A 476 32.68 17.18 4.92
C ARG A 476 33.77 17.44 5.96
N LEU A 477 34.00 18.70 6.32
CA LEU A 477 34.97 19.09 7.34
C LEU A 477 34.65 18.45 8.69
N PHE A 478 33.37 18.39 9.07
CA PHE A 478 32.93 17.74 10.31
C PHE A 478 33.28 16.24 10.33
N ALA A 479 33.16 15.54 9.18
CA ALA A 479 33.56 14.15 9.06
C ALA A 479 35.07 13.93 9.23
N VAL A 480 35.88 14.84 8.65
CA VAL A 480 37.35 14.82 8.81
C VAL A 480 37.74 15.05 10.28
N LEU A 481 37.10 16.00 10.96
CA LEU A 481 37.33 16.27 12.38
C LEU A 481 36.92 15.08 13.27
N GLU A 482 35.85 14.37 12.93
CA GLU A 482 35.48 13.12 13.60
C GLU A 482 36.55 12.05 13.38
N SER A 483 37.08 11.91 12.18
CA SER A 483 38.14 10.96 11.85
C SER A 483 39.45 11.28 12.64
N ILE A 484 39.81 12.55 12.73
CA ILE A 484 40.97 13.02 13.53
C ILE A 484 40.80 12.60 15.00
N GLN A 485 39.63 12.86 15.59
CA GLN A 485 39.37 12.46 16.99
C GLN A 485 39.42 10.93 17.16
N TYR A 486 38.80 10.17 16.25
CA TYR A 486 38.78 8.71 16.28
C TYR A 486 40.22 8.14 16.31
N HIS A 487 41.09 8.61 15.43
CA HIS A 487 42.48 8.16 15.36
C HIS A 487 43.31 8.60 16.58
N ALA A 488 43.06 9.80 17.10
CA ALA A 488 43.75 10.27 18.32
C ALA A 488 43.38 9.48 19.57
N SER A 489 42.15 8.92 19.62
CA SER A 489 41.68 8.13 20.76
C SER A 489 42.01 6.61 20.65
N GLY A 490 42.59 6.16 19.55
CA GLY A 490 42.82 4.74 19.29
C GLY A 490 41.50 3.96 19.03
N GLY A 491 40.41 4.64 18.67
CA GLY A 491 39.14 4.02 18.39
C GLY A 491 38.21 3.81 19.60
N ASN A 492 38.67 4.03 20.81
CA ASN A 492 37.92 3.84 22.06
C ASN A 492 37.30 5.18 22.51
N LEU A 493 36.05 5.44 22.12
CA LEU A 493 35.29 6.62 22.52
C LEU A 493 33.89 6.21 22.96
N ASN A 494 33.50 6.58 24.18
CA ASN A 494 32.12 6.44 24.65
C ASN A 494 31.15 7.44 23.94
N ALA A 495 31.66 8.66 23.67
CA ALA A 495 30.92 9.68 22.91
C ALA A 495 31.92 10.60 22.20
N GLY A 496 31.84 10.63 20.86
CA GLY A 496 32.70 11.45 20.01
C GLY A 496 32.12 12.84 19.75
N ILE A 497 32.76 13.56 18.81
CA ILE A 497 32.28 14.88 18.38
C ILE A 497 30.93 14.78 17.67
N ARG A 498 30.61 13.68 17.03
CA ARG A 498 29.33 13.45 16.40
C ARG A 498 28.19 13.57 17.43
N GLU A 499 28.26 12.81 18.49
CA GLU A 499 27.24 12.78 19.53
C GLU A 499 27.07 14.13 20.23
N ARG A 500 28.18 14.87 20.40
CA ARG A 500 28.21 16.13 21.16
C ARG A 500 27.97 17.36 20.32
N PHE A 501 28.40 17.39 19.07
CA PHE A 501 28.47 18.61 18.28
C PHE A 501 27.68 18.55 16.96
N PHE A 502 27.15 17.40 16.51
CA PHE A 502 26.43 17.33 15.23
C PHE A 502 25.30 18.33 15.14
N SER A 503 24.49 18.45 16.19
CA SER A 503 23.36 19.38 16.23
C SER A 503 23.84 20.83 16.12
N SER A 504 24.82 21.26 16.92
CA SER A 504 25.33 22.64 16.89
C SER A 504 26.12 22.94 15.61
N ALA A 505 26.93 22.00 15.12
CA ALA A 505 27.67 22.18 13.87
C ALA A 505 26.75 22.33 12.65
N SER A 506 25.60 21.62 12.65
CA SER A 506 24.61 21.72 11.59
C SER A 506 23.64 22.92 11.72
N THR A 507 23.60 23.61 12.85
CA THR A 507 22.67 24.75 13.06
C THR A 507 23.40 26.08 13.23
N THR A 508 24.47 26.12 14.02
CA THR A 508 25.28 27.30 14.36
C THR A 508 26.76 27.03 14.12
N PRO A 509 27.18 26.88 12.84
CA PRO A 509 28.51 26.41 12.49
C PRO A 509 29.64 27.29 13.05
N SER A 510 29.52 28.63 13.04
CA SER A 510 30.57 29.51 13.55
C SER A 510 30.97 29.18 15.00
N THR A 511 30.00 28.96 15.85
CA THR A 511 30.25 28.59 17.26
C THR A 511 30.84 27.21 17.41
N ALA A 512 30.30 26.22 16.70
CA ALA A 512 30.73 24.84 16.81
C ALA A 512 32.13 24.62 16.21
N PHE A 513 32.39 25.09 14.99
CA PHE A 513 33.67 24.87 14.31
C PHE A 513 34.83 25.62 14.98
N GLY A 514 34.61 26.83 15.56
CA GLY A 514 35.65 27.50 16.35
C GLY A 514 36.21 26.60 17.46
N ARG A 515 35.34 25.90 18.18
CA ARG A 515 35.74 24.95 19.23
C ARG A 515 36.33 23.66 18.66
N LEU A 516 35.75 23.09 17.62
CA LEU A 516 36.21 21.86 17.00
C LEU A 516 37.59 22.01 16.36
N MET A 517 37.88 23.13 15.71
CA MET A 517 39.19 23.44 15.14
C MET A 517 40.28 23.54 16.22
N LYS A 518 39.98 24.16 17.36
CA LYS A 518 40.89 24.19 18.49
C LYS A 518 41.20 22.77 19.03
N LEU A 519 40.17 21.94 19.17
CA LEU A 519 40.32 20.55 19.61
C LEU A 519 41.11 19.68 18.62
N SER A 520 40.93 19.90 17.32
CA SER A 520 41.61 19.13 16.29
C SER A 520 43.13 19.27 16.34
N GLN A 521 43.67 20.44 16.73
CA GLN A 521 45.09 20.65 16.85
C GLN A 521 45.72 19.73 17.92
N HIS A 522 45.07 19.56 19.07
CA HIS A 522 45.51 18.63 20.12
C HIS A 522 45.45 17.16 19.64
N HIS A 523 44.39 16.82 18.90
CA HIS A 523 44.27 15.47 18.37
C HIS A 523 45.32 15.17 17.30
N LEU A 524 45.59 16.08 16.38
CA LEU A 524 46.62 15.95 15.35
C LEU A 524 48.02 15.83 15.98
N SER A 525 48.32 16.61 17.01
CA SER A 525 49.58 16.49 17.75
C SER A 525 49.74 15.08 18.35
N LYS A 526 48.69 14.52 18.94
CA LYS A 526 48.71 13.16 19.48
C LYS A 526 48.90 12.09 18.39
N ILE A 527 48.25 12.24 17.21
CA ILE A 527 48.45 11.31 16.09
C ILE A 527 49.88 11.36 15.55
N ARG A 528 50.49 12.57 15.47
CA ARG A 528 51.88 12.74 15.00
C ARG A 528 52.87 11.95 15.81
N GLY A 529 52.67 11.78 17.14
CA GLY A 529 53.55 10.99 18.01
C GLY A 529 53.59 9.50 17.68
N GLY A 530 52.53 8.96 17.06
CA GLY A 530 52.47 7.54 16.73
C GLY A 530 52.36 7.20 15.25
N LYS A 531 51.70 8.08 14.48
CA LYS A 531 51.41 7.87 13.05
C LYS A 531 51.58 9.19 12.25
N PRO A 532 52.83 9.67 12.03
CA PRO A 532 53.09 10.99 11.46
C PRO A 532 52.52 11.16 10.05
N GLY A 533 52.61 10.17 9.18
CA GLY A 533 52.04 10.23 7.81
C GLY A 533 50.53 10.37 7.80
N LEU A 534 49.82 9.69 8.71
CA LEU A 534 48.37 9.83 8.86
C LEU A 534 48.00 11.23 9.34
N ALA A 535 48.75 11.80 10.29
CA ALA A 535 48.50 13.16 10.79
C ALA A 535 48.64 14.20 9.67
N VAL A 536 49.70 14.06 8.83
CA VAL A 536 49.91 14.96 7.68
C VAL A 536 48.77 14.86 6.67
N ASN A 537 48.30 13.65 6.35
CA ASN A 537 47.21 13.45 5.40
C ASN A 537 45.88 14.04 5.89
N LEU A 538 45.54 13.83 7.16
CA LEU A 538 44.33 14.38 7.77
C LEU A 538 44.39 15.90 7.89
N ASP A 539 45.55 16.46 8.24
CA ASP A 539 45.77 17.90 8.32
C ASP A 539 45.63 18.56 6.93
N LYS A 540 46.24 17.97 5.89
CA LYS A 540 46.08 18.40 4.51
C LYS A 540 44.62 18.39 4.06
N GLN A 541 43.89 17.32 4.30
CA GLN A 541 42.49 17.20 3.96
C GLN A 541 41.63 18.25 4.69
N MET A 542 41.92 18.50 5.96
CA MET A 542 41.26 19.55 6.74
C MET A 542 41.51 20.95 6.14
N GLN A 543 42.78 21.26 5.77
CA GLN A 543 43.17 22.53 5.17
C GLN A 543 42.50 22.74 3.80
N GLU A 544 42.49 21.73 2.95
CA GLU A 544 41.84 21.78 1.63
C GLU A 544 40.34 22.12 1.75
N LEU A 545 39.66 21.55 2.73
CA LEU A 545 38.23 21.87 2.99
C LEU A 545 38.07 23.28 3.59
N MET A 546 39.00 23.73 4.41
CA MET A 546 38.97 25.10 4.95
C MET A 546 39.18 26.15 3.84
N CYS A 547 40.06 25.90 2.84
CA CYS A 547 40.22 26.80 1.70
C CYS A 547 38.95 26.96 0.88
N ASN A 548 38.07 25.97 0.88
CA ASN A 548 36.77 26.02 0.20
C ASN A 548 35.69 26.76 1.01
N VAL A 549 35.96 27.16 2.26
CA VAL A 549 35.08 28.01 3.05
C VAL A 549 35.32 29.46 2.68
N GLU A 550 34.47 30.03 1.85
CA GLU A 550 34.60 31.37 1.30
C GLU A 550 34.78 32.45 2.36
N GLY A 551 35.80 33.29 2.24
CA GLY A 551 36.07 34.38 3.17
C GLY A 551 36.56 33.94 4.54
N SER A 552 36.97 32.68 4.75
CA SER A 552 37.48 32.12 6.03
C SER A 552 36.54 32.29 7.21
N ARG A 553 35.23 32.46 6.97
CA ARG A 553 34.22 32.61 8.00
C ARG A 553 33.13 31.56 7.89
N PHE A 554 32.88 30.88 8.99
CA PHE A 554 31.74 29.99 9.09
C PHE A 554 30.44 30.84 9.24
N PRO A 555 29.34 30.48 8.56
CA PRO A 555 28.05 31.12 8.75
C PRO A 555 27.60 31.09 10.21
N ALA A 556 26.92 32.14 10.66
CA ALA A 556 26.39 32.19 12.02
C ALA A 556 25.33 31.10 12.24
N THR A 557 24.43 30.93 11.29
CA THR A 557 23.33 29.97 11.32
C THR A 557 23.16 29.31 9.95
N PHE A 558 22.61 28.10 9.95
CA PHE A 558 22.19 27.38 8.75
C PHE A 558 20.67 27.29 8.65
N SER A 559 20.12 27.52 7.46
CA SER A 559 18.73 27.23 7.12
C SER A 559 18.47 25.71 7.19
N LEU A 560 17.20 25.28 7.11
CA LEU A 560 16.90 23.84 7.06
C LEU A 560 17.50 23.15 5.84
N GLU A 561 17.56 23.83 4.71
CA GLU A 561 18.21 23.35 3.48
C GLU A 561 19.74 23.22 3.65
N ASP A 562 20.35 24.20 4.31
CA ASP A 562 21.79 24.12 4.62
C ASP A 562 22.10 22.99 5.58
N GLN A 563 21.24 22.77 6.58
CA GLN A 563 21.39 21.62 7.49
C GLN A 563 21.27 20.28 6.77
N ALA A 564 20.40 20.20 5.75
CA ALA A 564 20.31 19.02 4.89
C ALA A 564 21.59 18.85 4.07
N SER A 565 22.09 19.93 3.45
CA SER A 565 23.34 19.93 2.69
C SER A 565 24.53 19.53 3.57
N PHE A 566 24.60 20.02 4.79
CA PHE A 566 25.58 19.61 5.79
C PHE A 566 25.55 18.10 6.06
N ALA A 567 24.36 17.55 6.32
CA ALA A 567 24.20 16.12 6.60
C ALA A 567 24.61 15.24 5.41
N ILE A 568 24.31 15.68 4.18
CA ILE A 568 24.73 14.99 2.95
C ILE A 568 26.27 15.03 2.81
N GLY A 569 26.87 16.21 2.99
CA GLY A 569 28.34 16.36 2.92
C GLY A 569 29.07 15.49 3.95
N TYR A 570 28.56 15.48 5.18
CA TYR A 570 29.08 14.62 6.26
C TYR A 570 29.01 13.14 5.89
N TYR A 571 27.85 12.68 5.41
CA TYR A 571 27.67 11.28 5.00
C TYR A 571 28.59 10.90 3.85
N HIS A 572 28.64 11.71 2.77
CA HIS A 572 29.44 11.42 1.60
C HIS A 572 30.94 11.33 1.92
N GLN A 573 31.45 12.23 2.76
CA GLN A 573 32.87 12.20 3.17
C GLN A 573 33.18 10.91 3.95
N ARG A 574 32.33 10.52 4.87
CA ARG A 574 32.50 9.28 5.64
C ARG A 574 32.52 8.03 4.75
N GLN A 575 31.60 7.94 3.78
CA GLN A 575 31.56 6.78 2.88
C GLN A 575 32.83 6.71 2.01
N HIS A 576 33.32 7.86 1.56
CA HIS A 576 34.57 7.96 0.82
C HIS A 576 35.78 7.54 1.68
N ASP A 577 35.86 8.02 2.90
CA ASP A 577 37.00 7.73 3.79
C ASP A 577 37.05 6.25 4.18
N PHE A 578 35.90 5.59 4.35
CA PHE A 578 35.85 4.14 4.59
C PHE A 578 36.41 3.35 3.40
N ALA A 579 36.12 3.77 2.15
CA ALA A 579 36.67 3.10 0.97
C ALA A 579 38.18 3.31 0.85
N LYS A 580 38.68 4.52 1.14
CA LYS A 580 40.11 4.87 1.05
C LYS A 580 40.96 4.14 2.09
N LYS A 581 40.46 3.98 3.32
CA LYS A 581 41.15 3.31 4.40
C LYS A 581 41.48 1.86 4.08
N GLN A 582 40.58 1.12 3.50
CA GLN A 582 40.80 -0.30 3.19
C GLN A 582 41.67 -0.52 1.96
N ASN A 583 41.73 0.42 1.02
CA ASN A 583 42.67 0.32 -0.10
C ASN A 583 44.15 0.49 0.37
N LEU A 584 44.37 1.23 1.46
CA LEU A 584 45.69 1.38 2.07
C LEU A 584 46.09 0.18 2.91
N GLU A 585 45.15 -0.47 3.61
CA GLU A 585 45.41 -1.67 4.42
C GLU A 585 45.53 -2.95 3.55
N GLY A 586 44.95 -2.97 2.34
CA GLY A 586 45.10 -4.10 1.39
C GLY A 586 46.39 -4.07 0.55
N GLY A 587 47.08 -2.94 0.49
CA GLY A 587 48.35 -2.79 -0.26
C GLY A 587 49.62 -3.18 0.53
N THR A 588 49.52 -3.44 1.82
CA THR A 588 50.68 -3.78 2.68
C THR A 588 50.89 -5.27 2.88
N ASN A 589 50.11 -6.14 2.22
CA ASN A 589 50.28 -7.61 2.33
C ASN A 589 50.88 -8.25 1.06
N ASN A 590 51.47 -7.47 0.16
CA ASN A 590 52.20 -7.96 -1.01
C ASN A 590 53.59 -7.28 -1.12
N GLU A 591 54.42 -7.41 -0.11
CA GLU A 591 55.89 -7.30 -0.24
C GLU A 591 56.57 -8.40 0.62
#